data_90afc13533c379e8ab21c90d65319729
#
_entry.id   90afc13533c379e8ab21c90d65319729
#
_cell.length_a   1.000
_cell.length_b   1.000
_cell.length_c   1.000
_cell.angle_alpha   90.00
_cell.angle_beta   90.00
_cell.angle_gamma   90.00
#
_symmetry.space_group_name_H-M   'P 1'
#
loop_
_entity.id
_entity.type
_entity.pdbx_description
1 polymer ?
#
loop_
_entity_poly.entity_id
_entity_poly.type
_entity_poly.pdbx_seq_one_letter_code
_entity_poly.pdbx_strand_id
1 'polypeptide(L)'
;MDALAIINKYYSEDNELKHILLTHSRSVADKALWIAGKHPELNLDKQFLEEAALLHDIGIFMTDADGICCFGSYPYICHGYLGADLMRKEGFPRHALVCERHTGAGMSLQSIIDQQLP
;
A
#
# COMPACT_ATOMS: atom_id res chain seq x y z
N MET A 1 7.02 -4.25 -13.75
CA MET A 1 7.17 -2.85 -13.36
C MET A 1 8.24 -2.71 -12.28
N ASP A 2 8.77 -1.52 -12.09
CA ASP A 2 9.79 -1.26 -11.07
C ASP A 2 9.17 -0.49 -9.90
N ALA A 3 8.75 -1.21 -8.87
CA ALA A 3 8.08 -0.61 -7.72
C ALA A 3 8.99 0.36 -6.97
N LEU A 4 10.28 0.04 -6.83
CA LEU A 4 11.22 0.94 -6.14
C LEU A 4 11.43 2.24 -6.91
N ALA A 5 11.44 2.19 -8.24
CA ALA A 5 11.53 3.40 -9.05
C ALA A 5 10.32 4.31 -8.84
N ILE A 6 9.14 3.73 -8.73
CA ILE A 6 7.91 4.49 -8.46
C ILE A 6 7.97 5.10 -7.05
N ILE A 7 8.39 4.33 -6.06
CA ILE A 7 8.54 4.85 -4.69
C ILE A 7 9.55 6.00 -4.68
N ASN A 8 10.69 5.85 -5.35
CA ASN A 8 11.71 6.90 -5.40
C ASN A 8 11.21 8.17 -6.10
N LYS A 9 10.28 8.06 -7.02
CA LYS A 9 9.68 9.21 -7.69
C LYS A 9 8.87 10.08 -6.72
N TYR A 10 8.09 9.48 -5.84
CA TYR A 10 7.24 10.18 -4.89
C TYR A 10 7.89 10.44 -3.53
N TYR A 11 8.90 9.65 -3.19
CA TYR A 11 9.68 9.75 -1.95
C TYR A 11 11.15 9.97 -2.33
N SER A 12 11.41 11.15 -2.93
CA SER A 12 12.75 11.45 -3.49
C SER A 12 13.80 11.72 -2.42
N GLU A 13 13.39 12.11 -1.22
CA GLU A 13 14.31 12.39 -0.12
C GLU A 13 14.56 11.12 0.70
N ASP A 14 15.81 10.90 1.09
CA ASP A 14 16.18 9.82 2.00
C ASP A 14 15.94 10.28 3.44
N ASN A 15 14.69 10.14 3.90
CA ASN A 15 14.25 10.64 5.20
C ASN A 15 13.56 9.54 6.00
N GLU A 16 13.13 9.89 7.22
CA GLU A 16 12.45 8.99 8.14
C GLU A 16 11.18 8.40 7.55
N LEU A 17 10.38 9.22 6.88
CA LEU A 17 9.13 8.76 6.25
C LEU A 17 9.40 7.69 5.21
N LYS A 18 10.38 7.89 4.33
CA LYS A 18 10.75 6.90 3.32
C LYS A 18 11.22 5.61 3.96
N HIS A 19 12.00 5.70 5.04
CA HIS A 19 12.47 4.53 5.77
C HIS A 19 11.30 3.74 6.37
N ILE A 20 10.34 4.43 6.98
CA ILE A 20 9.13 3.82 7.53
C ILE A 20 8.35 3.09 6.43
N LEU A 21 8.13 3.77 5.30
CA LEU A 21 7.41 3.19 4.18
C LEU A 21 8.09 1.92 3.65
N LEU A 22 9.39 2.01 3.39
CA LEU A 22 10.14 0.88 2.81
C LEU A 22 10.20 -0.30 3.77
N THR A 23 10.43 -0.06 5.06
CA THR A 23 10.50 -1.12 6.06
C THR A 23 9.17 -1.85 6.18
N HIS A 24 8.08 -1.10 6.30
CA HIS A 24 6.74 -1.68 6.42
C HIS A 24 6.35 -2.43 5.13
N SER A 25 6.52 -1.79 3.99
CA SER A 25 6.12 -2.37 2.71
C SER A 25 6.92 -3.61 2.36
N ARG A 26 8.23 -3.63 2.67
CA ARG A 26 9.05 -4.84 2.47
C ARG A 26 8.56 -5.98 3.37
N SER A 27 8.24 -5.68 4.61
CA SER A 27 7.71 -6.68 5.55
C SER A 27 6.40 -7.29 5.04
N VAL A 28 5.48 -6.45 4.55
CA VAL A 28 4.20 -6.92 3.99
C VAL A 28 4.43 -7.76 2.73
N ALA A 29 5.34 -7.33 1.85
CA ALA A 29 5.66 -8.08 0.63
C ALA A 29 6.26 -9.46 0.96
N ASP A 30 7.18 -9.52 1.92
CA ASP A 30 7.79 -10.78 2.33
C ASP A 30 6.76 -11.74 2.90
N LYS A 31 5.83 -11.24 3.70
CA LYS A 31 4.75 -12.05 4.25
C LYS A 31 3.81 -12.56 3.15
N ALA A 32 3.46 -11.70 2.20
CA ALA A 32 2.60 -12.10 1.07
C ALA A 32 3.26 -13.20 0.24
N LEU A 33 4.55 -13.07 -0.05
CA LEU A 33 5.30 -14.08 -0.80
C LEU A 33 5.42 -15.39 -0.01
N TRP A 34 5.60 -15.32 1.31
CA TRP A 34 5.64 -16.52 2.15
C TRP A 34 4.31 -17.27 2.11
N ILE A 35 3.18 -16.54 2.23
CA ILE A 35 1.84 -17.14 2.14
C ILE A 35 1.64 -17.78 0.76
N ALA A 36 2.02 -17.08 -0.32
CA ALA A 36 1.89 -17.62 -1.67
C ALA A 36 2.71 -18.90 -1.85
N GLY A 37 3.89 -18.99 -1.24
CA GLY A 37 4.72 -20.18 -1.27
C GLY A 37 4.11 -21.36 -0.49
N LYS A 38 3.30 -21.09 0.53
CA LYS A 38 2.61 -22.11 1.31
C LYS A 38 1.34 -22.63 0.65
N HIS A 39 0.84 -21.90 -0.34
CA HIS A 39 -0.43 -22.22 -1.01
C HIS A 39 -0.28 -22.26 -2.53
N PRO A 40 0.58 -23.18 -3.06
CA PRO A 40 0.80 -23.26 -4.50
C PRO A 40 -0.48 -23.60 -5.28
N GLU A 41 -1.45 -24.24 -4.62
CA GLU A 41 -2.75 -24.57 -5.20
C GLU A 41 -3.55 -23.34 -5.63
N LEU A 42 -3.27 -22.17 -5.05
CA LEU A 42 -3.94 -20.92 -5.40
C LEU A 42 -3.37 -20.28 -6.67
N ASN A 43 -2.22 -20.76 -7.14
CA ASN A 43 -1.56 -20.26 -8.35
C ASN A 43 -1.47 -18.74 -8.39
N LEU A 44 -0.99 -18.13 -7.29
CA LEU A 44 -0.90 -16.69 -7.15
C LEU A 44 0.24 -16.11 -8.01
N ASP A 45 0.01 -14.95 -8.57
CA ASP A 45 1.03 -14.18 -9.30
C ASP A 45 1.98 -13.51 -8.29
N LYS A 46 3.12 -14.16 -8.03
CA LYS A 46 4.07 -13.71 -7.00
C LYS A 46 4.70 -12.36 -7.34
N GLN A 47 4.96 -12.11 -8.62
CA GLN A 47 5.51 -10.82 -9.04
C GLN A 47 4.53 -9.69 -8.74
N PHE A 48 3.26 -9.88 -9.09
CA PHE A 48 2.23 -8.89 -8.80
C PHE A 48 2.04 -8.70 -7.30
N LEU A 49 2.05 -9.78 -6.51
CA LEU A 49 1.92 -9.69 -5.06
C LEU A 49 3.03 -8.85 -4.44
N GLU A 50 4.26 -9.07 -4.86
CA GLU A 50 5.39 -8.28 -4.35
C GLU A 50 5.25 -6.81 -4.73
N GLU A 51 4.97 -6.53 -5.98
CA GLU A 51 4.80 -5.14 -6.47
C GLU A 51 3.67 -4.43 -5.74
N ALA A 52 2.52 -5.08 -5.65
CA ALA A 52 1.35 -4.49 -5.00
C ALA A 52 1.59 -4.25 -3.51
N ALA A 53 2.23 -5.19 -2.83
CA ALA A 53 2.56 -5.05 -1.42
C ALA A 53 3.55 -3.90 -1.18
N LEU A 54 4.55 -3.76 -2.04
CA LEU A 54 5.51 -2.65 -1.93
C LEU A 54 4.85 -1.29 -2.12
N LEU A 55 3.79 -1.23 -2.91
CA LEU A 55 3.13 0.04 -3.29
C LEU A 55 1.84 0.33 -2.53
N HIS A 56 1.35 -0.60 -1.71
CA HIS A 56 0.01 -0.47 -1.11
C HIS A 56 -0.17 0.78 -0.24
N ASP A 57 0.89 1.25 0.41
CA ASP A 57 0.86 2.41 1.30
C ASP A 57 1.49 3.67 0.67
N ILE A 58 1.72 3.68 -0.64
CA ILE A 58 2.42 4.78 -1.29
C ILE A 58 1.75 6.15 -1.07
N GLY A 59 0.47 6.17 -0.78
CA GLY A 59 -0.30 7.41 -0.59
C GLY A 59 -0.12 8.07 0.78
N ILE A 60 0.61 7.47 1.72
CA ILE A 60 0.68 7.99 3.10
C ILE A 60 1.27 9.40 3.20
N PHE A 61 2.17 9.79 2.29
CA PHE A 61 2.82 11.11 2.39
C PHE A 61 1.83 12.27 2.23
N MET A 62 0.66 12.03 1.64
CA MET A 62 -0.36 13.05 1.44
C MET A 62 -1.29 13.18 2.64
N THR A 63 -1.11 12.35 3.66
CA THR A 63 -2.00 12.30 4.82
C THR A 63 -1.37 12.96 6.04
N ASP A 64 -2.23 13.26 7.03
CA ASP A 64 -1.84 13.82 8.31
C ASP A 64 -1.73 12.69 9.33
N ALA A 65 -0.50 12.26 9.60
CA ALA A 65 -0.20 11.21 10.58
C ALA A 65 1.22 11.43 11.11
N ASP A 66 1.37 12.37 12.03
CA ASP A 66 2.69 12.82 12.53
C ASP A 66 3.46 11.71 13.25
N GLY A 67 2.76 10.73 13.84
CA GLY A 67 3.39 9.57 14.48
C GLY A 67 4.22 8.70 13.52
N ILE A 68 3.98 8.79 12.21
CA ILE A 68 4.77 8.11 11.18
C ILE A 68 5.36 9.12 10.18
N CYS A 69 5.59 10.35 10.62
CA CYS A 69 6.24 11.41 9.83
C CYS A 69 5.47 11.81 8.57
N CYS A 70 4.14 11.70 8.59
CA CYS A 70 3.29 12.14 7.49
C CYS A 70 2.69 13.50 7.85
N PHE A 71 3.00 14.52 7.04
CA PHE A 71 2.58 15.90 7.29
C PHE A 71 1.77 16.48 6.13
N GLY A 72 0.99 15.65 5.47
CA GLY A 72 0.04 16.07 4.45
C GLY A 72 -1.24 16.62 5.06
N SER A 73 -2.24 16.87 4.22
CA SER A 73 -3.49 17.53 4.64
C SER A 73 -4.70 16.59 4.69
N TYR A 74 -4.63 15.44 4.06
CA TYR A 74 -5.77 14.50 4.02
C TYR A 74 -5.82 13.64 5.27
N PRO A 75 -7.02 13.20 5.71
CA PRO A 75 -7.12 12.21 6.77
C PRO A 75 -6.38 10.92 6.41
N TYR A 76 -5.77 10.27 7.39
CA TYR A 76 -4.98 9.07 7.14
C TYR A 76 -5.77 7.95 6.45
N ILE A 77 -7.06 7.81 6.76
CA ILE A 77 -7.92 6.81 6.13
C ILE A 77 -7.96 6.93 4.60
N CYS A 78 -7.64 8.11 4.07
CA CYS A 78 -7.66 8.35 2.63
C CYS A 78 -6.43 7.81 1.91
N HIS A 79 -5.40 7.32 2.62
CA HIS A 79 -4.13 6.96 1.97
C HIS A 79 -4.30 5.86 0.91
N GLY A 80 -5.25 4.97 1.08
CA GLY A 80 -5.51 3.92 0.11
C GLY A 80 -5.98 4.46 -1.23
N TYR A 81 -6.99 5.30 -1.22
CA TYR A 81 -7.50 5.84 -2.47
C TYR A 81 -6.54 6.87 -3.08
N LEU A 82 -5.80 7.62 -2.25
CA LEU A 82 -4.76 8.54 -2.74
C LEU A 82 -3.65 7.77 -3.45
N GLY A 83 -3.20 6.66 -2.87
CA GLY A 83 -2.23 5.78 -3.51
C GLY A 83 -2.78 5.15 -4.79
N ALA A 84 -4.06 4.77 -4.79
CA ALA A 84 -4.71 4.23 -5.98
C ALA A 84 -4.69 5.24 -7.14
N ASP A 85 -4.97 6.50 -6.86
CA ASP A 85 -4.92 7.54 -7.88
C ASP A 85 -3.52 7.70 -8.46
N LEU A 86 -2.48 7.62 -7.62
CA LEU A 86 -1.08 7.62 -8.08
C LEU A 86 -0.81 6.45 -9.01
N MET A 87 -1.27 5.25 -8.65
CA MET A 87 -1.06 4.06 -9.48
C MET A 87 -1.80 4.13 -10.81
N ARG A 88 -3.00 4.69 -10.82
CA ARG A 88 -3.74 4.94 -12.08
C ARG A 88 -2.99 5.92 -12.97
N LYS A 89 -2.45 6.97 -12.36
CA LYS A 89 -1.65 7.97 -13.07
C LYS A 89 -0.38 7.37 -13.67
N GLU A 90 0.25 6.42 -12.96
CA GLU A 90 1.43 5.72 -13.44
C GLU A 90 1.10 4.63 -14.47
N GLY A 91 -0.17 4.32 -14.70
CA GLY A 91 -0.59 3.33 -15.68
C GLY A 91 -0.76 1.93 -15.12
N PHE A 92 -0.97 1.78 -13.82
CA PHE A 92 -1.08 0.47 -13.15
C PHE A 92 -2.42 0.31 -12.42
N PRO A 93 -3.54 0.16 -13.16
CA PRO A 93 -4.87 0.11 -12.55
C PRO A 93 -5.09 -1.10 -11.65
N ARG A 94 -4.43 -2.23 -11.93
CA ARG A 94 -4.54 -3.43 -11.11
C ARG A 94 -3.89 -3.22 -9.74
N HIS A 95 -2.72 -2.58 -9.72
CA HIS A 95 -2.04 -2.21 -8.47
C HIS A 95 -2.84 -1.14 -7.71
N ALA A 96 -3.51 -0.25 -8.42
CA ALA A 96 -4.39 0.76 -7.83
C ALA A 96 -5.51 0.12 -7.01
N LEU A 97 -6.10 -0.97 -7.49
CA LEU A 97 -7.16 -1.68 -6.75
C LEU A 97 -6.66 -2.19 -5.41
N VAL A 98 -5.41 -2.66 -5.33
CA VAL A 98 -4.84 -3.12 -4.07
C VAL A 98 -4.66 -1.95 -3.11
N CYS A 99 -4.14 -0.81 -3.57
CA CYS A 99 -4.04 0.41 -2.76
C CYS A 99 -5.40 0.82 -2.20
N GLU A 100 -6.41 0.87 -3.05
CA GLU A 100 -7.75 1.32 -2.69
C GLU A 100 -8.42 0.38 -1.70
N ARG A 101 -8.25 -0.93 -1.87
CA ARG A 101 -8.96 -1.95 -1.09
C ARG A 101 -8.27 -2.31 0.23
N HIS A 102 -6.97 -2.07 0.36
CA HIS A 102 -6.27 -2.47 1.58
C HIS A 102 -6.71 -1.67 2.79
N THR A 103 -7.17 -0.44 2.63
CA THR A 103 -7.70 0.35 3.75
C THR A 103 -8.98 -0.29 4.30
N GLY A 104 -9.80 -0.87 3.44
CA GLY A 104 -10.91 -1.68 3.86
C GLY A 104 -10.47 -2.97 4.54
N ALA A 105 -9.40 -3.60 4.04
CA ALA A 105 -8.82 -4.81 4.63
C ALA A 105 -8.06 -4.51 5.92
N GLY A 106 -7.45 -3.32 6.03
CA GLY A 106 -6.77 -2.86 7.25
C GLY A 106 -7.75 -2.55 8.38
N MET A 107 -8.99 -2.22 8.04
CA MET A 107 -10.10 -2.21 8.99
C MET A 107 -10.58 -3.66 9.09
N SER A 108 -10.74 -4.17 10.31
CA SER A 108 -11.21 -5.55 10.45
C SER A 108 -12.57 -5.71 9.75
N LEU A 109 -12.84 -6.90 9.24
CA LEU A 109 -14.14 -7.22 8.65
C LEU A 109 -15.28 -6.90 9.64
N GLN A 110 -15.06 -7.17 10.92
CA GLN A 110 -16.02 -6.87 11.97
C GLN A 110 -16.26 -5.37 12.09
N SER A 111 -15.21 -4.53 11.99
CA SER A 111 -15.36 -3.07 12.01
C SER A 111 -16.19 -2.57 10.84
N ILE A 112 -15.99 -3.13 9.65
CA ILE A 112 -16.77 -2.75 8.47
C ILE A 112 -18.25 -3.09 8.67
N ILE A 113 -18.54 -4.29 9.19
CA ILE A 113 -19.89 -4.74 9.47
C ILE A 113 -20.55 -3.83 10.52
N ASP A 114 -19.85 -3.56 11.63
CA ASP A 114 -20.36 -2.75 12.73
C ASP A 114 -20.67 -1.31 12.32
N GLN A 115 -19.87 -0.75 11.42
CA GLN A 115 -20.04 0.60 10.92
C GLN A 115 -20.90 0.64 9.66
N GLN A 116 -21.29 -0.51 9.14
CA GLN A 116 -22.06 -0.63 7.90
C GLN A 116 -21.40 0.08 6.71
N LEU A 117 -20.07 -0.01 6.65
CA LEU A 117 -19.31 0.57 5.55
C LEU A 117 -19.45 -0.32 4.31
N PRO A 118 -19.56 0.31 3.11
CA PRO A 118 -19.68 -0.44 1.87
C PRO A 118 -18.42 -1.22 1.52
#